data_96329b0cf4c1ac8991c860564fceaf56
#
_entry.id   96329b0cf4c1ac8991c860564fceaf56
#
_cell.length_a   1.000
_cell.length_b   1.000
_cell.length_c   1.000
_cell.angle_alpha   90.00
_cell.angle_beta   90.00
_cell.angle_gamma   90.00
#
_symmetry.space_group_name_H-M   'P 1'
#
loop_
_entity.id
_entity.type
_entity.pdbx_description
1 polymer ?
#
loop_
_entity_poly.entity_id
_entity_poly.type
_entity_poly.pdbx_seq_one_letter_code
_entity_poly.pdbx_strand_id
1 'polypeptide(L)'
;MAKLRDRPVKISFKDTPHVVVEYDPNLDEVEREGRNGPYPLAPVKLYALDDVDFKTPRTALLPIGSNRLYSKLPVDKLHTVDIQMTGTGMDTDYQVKILK
;
A
#
# COMPACT_ATOMS: atom_id res chain seq x y z
N MET A 1 25.05 9.46 0.19
CA MET A 1 24.50 9.17 0.78
C MET A 1 23.43 8.60 0.50
N ALA A 2 23.17 8.05 0.30
CA ALA A 2 22.42 7.25 0.02
C ALA A 2 21.35 7.20 0.21
N LYS A 3 20.99 7.46 0.06
CA LYS A 3 20.30 6.91 0.61
C LYS A 3 18.96 7.23 0.36
N LEU A 4 18.59 8.24 -0.56
CA LEU A 4 17.25 8.49 -1.02
C LEU A 4 16.66 7.27 -1.72
N ARG A 5 17.46 6.56 -2.48
CA ARG A 5 16.98 5.37 -3.17
C ARG A 5 16.75 4.18 -2.25
N ASP A 6 17.27 4.26 -1.01
CA ASP A 6 17.04 3.19 -0.05
C ASP A 6 15.81 3.46 0.80
N ARG A 7 15.17 4.60 0.63
CA ARG A 7 13.96 4.90 1.37
C ARG A 7 12.77 4.21 0.76
N PRO A 8 11.85 3.69 1.59
CA PRO A 8 10.62 3.12 1.05
C PRO A 8 9.82 4.17 0.29
N VAL A 9 9.28 3.77 -0.85
CA VAL A 9 8.44 4.65 -1.66
C VAL A 9 7.04 4.64 -1.05
N LYS A 10 6.45 5.80 -0.86
CA LYS A 10 5.06 5.87 -0.40
C LYS A 10 4.14 5.64 -1.60
N ILE A 11 3.23 4.69 -1.48
CA ILE A 11 2.26 4.40 -2.53
C ILE A 11 1.20 5.49 -2.53
N SER A 12 0.92 6.07 -3.70
CA SER A 12 -0.12 7.07 -3.87
C SER A 12 -1.16 6.54 -4.83
N PHE A 13 -2.34 6.22 -4.32
CA PHE A 13 -3.42 5.68 -5.16
C PHE A 13 -3.99 6.73 -6.12
N LYS A 14 -3.77 8.00 -5.87
CA LYS A 14 -4.19 9.04 -6.82
C LYS A 14 -3.38 8.95 -8.11
N ASP A 15 -2.09 8.62 -7.99
CA ASP A 15 -1.20 8.53 -9.14
C ASP A 15 -1.15 7.14 -9.71
N THR A 16 -1.26 6.12 -8.86
CA THR A 16 -1.16 4.71 -9.25
C THR A 16 -2.29 3.94 -8.55
N PRO A 17 -3.50 3.94 -9.13
CA PRO A 17 -4.67 3.36 -8.47
C PRO A 17 -4.64 1.83 -8.35
N HIS A 18 -3.75 1.16 -9.08
CA HIS A 18 -3.66 -0.30 -9.04
C HIS A 18 -2.26 -0.72 -8.63
N VAL A 19 -2.15 -1.49 -7.56
CA VAL A 19 -0.86 -1.98 -7.06
C VAL A 19 -0.97 -3.44 -6.66
N VAL A 20 0.15 -4.16 -6.76
CA VAL A 20 0.27 -5.51 -6.24
C VAL A 20 1.37 -5.51 -5.19
N VAL A 21 1.02 -5.86 -3.98
CA VAL A 21 1.95 -5.79 -2.85
C VAL A 21 1.89 -7.06 -2.02
N GLU A 22 2.99 -7.31 -1.29
CA GLU A 22 3.02 -8.35 -0.29
C GLU A 22 2.82 -7.67 1.05
N TYR A 23 1.68 -7.94 1.68
CA TYR A 23 1.27 -7.30 2.92
C TYR A 23 1.35 -8.28 4.07
N ASP A 24 2.05 -7.88 5.13
CA ASP A 24 2.18 -8.67 6.35
C ASP A 24 1.51 -7.91 7.50
N PRO A 25 0.36 -8.41 8.00
CA PRO A 25 -0.35 -7.71 9.09
C PRO A 25 0.39 -7.76 10.43
N ASN A 26 1.44 -8.58 10.53
CA ASN A 26 2.21 -8.69 11.77
C ASN A 26 3.37 -7.69 11.84
N LEU A 27 3.64 -6.95 10.77
CA LEU A 27 4.66 -5.91 10.80
C LEU A 27 4.11 -4.64 11.43
N ASP A 28 4.99 -3.92 12.13
CA ASP A 28 4.58 -2.69 12.79
C ASP A 28 4.28 -1.60 11.77
N GLU A 29 3.25 -0.82 12.04
CA GLU A 29 2.88 0.32 11.21
C GLU A 29 3.88 1.45 11.42
N VAL A 30 4.05 2.26 10.39
CA VAL A 30 4.89 3.46 10.42
C VAL A 30 3.97 4.67 10.37
N GLU A 31 4.18 5.64 11.24
CA GLU A 31 3.41 6.88 11.19
C GLU A 31 4.19 7.97 10.50
N ARG A 32 3.49 8.78 9.72
CA ARG A 32 4.05 9.95 9.07
C ARG A 32 3.18 11.15 9.38
N GLU A 33 3.79 12.34 9.41
CA GLU A 33 3.06 13.57 9.63
C GLU A 33 2.39 14.01 8.34
N GLY A 34 1.11 14.30 8.41
CA GLY A 34 0.35 14.86 7.30
C GLY A 34 -0.26 16.19 7.69
N ARG A 35 -1.00 16.81 6.77
CA ARG A 35 -1.64 18.10 7.03
C ARG A 35 -2.63 18.01 8.17
N ASN A 36 -3.32 16.92 8.30
CA ASN A 36 -4.36 16.74 9.31
C ASN A 36 -3.88 15.90 10.49
N GLY A 37 -2.58 15.78 10.66
CA GLY A 37 -1.97 15.03 11.75
C GLY A 37 -1.32 13.75 11.27
N PRO A 38 -0.87 12.91 12.20
CA PRO A 38 -0.20 11.67 11.81
C PRO A 38 -1.14 10.70 11.12
N TYR A 39 -0.62 9.93 10.19
CA TYR A 39 -1.39 8.89 9.51
C TYR A 39 -0.56 7.61 9.42
N PRO A 40 -1.22 6.44 9.48
CA PRO A 40 -0.51 5.18 9.48
C PRO A 40 -0.17 4.70 8.08
N LEU A 41 0.98 4.05 7.96
CA LEU A 41 1.44 3.42 6.73
C LEU A 41 1.93 2.02 7.08
N ALA A 42 1.65 1.05 6.21
CA ALA A 42 2.13 -0.32 6.41
C ALA A 42 3.32 -0.58 5.49
N PRO A 43 4.44 -1.09 6.02
CA PRO A 43 5.55 -1.48 5.17
C PRO A 43 5.16 -2.72 4.36
N VAL A 44 5.38 -2.67 3.05
CA VAL A 44 5.02 -3.76 2.14
C VAL A 44 6.13 -3.93 1.11
N LYS A 45 6.11 -5.07 0.41
CA LYS A 45 6.93 -5.25 -0.78
C LYS A 45 6.06 -5.00 -2.00
N LEU A 46 6.51 -4.12 -2.86
CA LEU A 46 5.77 -3.70 -4.03
C LEU A 46 6.22 -4.51 -5.24
N TYR A 47 5.30 -5.24 -5.84
CA TYR A 47 5.58 -6.07 -7.02
C TYR A 47 5.16 -5.43 -8.33
N ALA A 48 4.14 -4.59 -8.32
CA ALA A 48 3.65 -3.93 -9.53
C ALA A 48 2.93 -2.64 -9.21
N LEU A 49 3.04 -1.67 -10.13
CA LEU A 49 2.30 -0.41 -10.10
C LEU A 49 1.64 -0.24 -11.46
N ASP A 50 0.30 -0.09 -11.48
CA ASP A 50 -0.45 0.18 -12.72
C ASP A 50 -0.04 -0.72 -13.87
N ASP A 51 -0.04 -2.02 -13.66
CA ASP A 51 0.28 -3.01 -14.69
C ASP A 51 1.75 -3.05 -15.10
N VAL A 52 2.61 -2.32 -14.43
CA VAL A 52 4.06 -2.42 -14.67
C VAL A 52 4.65 -3.28 -13.56
N ASP A 53 5.11 -4.47 -13.94
CA ASP A 53 5.70 -5.41 -12.99
C ASP A 53 7.17 -5.06 -12.73
N PHE A 54 7.57 -5.20 -11.47
CA PHE A 54 8.97 -5.01 -11.11
C PHE A 54 9.66 -6.37 -11.10
N LYS A 55 10.82 -6.45 -11.70
CA LYS A 55 11.60 -7.68 -11.67
C LYS A 55 12.04 -8.04 -10.25
N THR A 56 12.37 -7.00 -9.47
CA THR A 56 12.75 -7.18 -8.07
C THR A 56 11.77 -6.37 -7.22
N PRO A 57 11.13 -7.00 -6.23
CA PRO A 57 10.21 -6.27 -5.36
C PRO A 57 10.90 -5.11 -4.64
N ARG A 58 10.18 -4.02 -4.45
CA ARG A 58 10.71 -2.84 -3.77
C ARG A 58 9.99 -2.65 -2.45
N THR A 59 10.71 -2.15 -1.45
CA THR A 59 10.09 -1.77 -0.20
C THR A 59 9.26 -0.51 -0.42
N ALA A 60 8.03 -0.52 0.05
CA ALA A 60 7.11 0.60 -0.11
C ALA A 60 6.28 0.77 1.15
N LEU A 61 5.61 1.90 1.27
CA LEU A 61 4.70 2.20 2.37
C LEU A 61 3.29 2.32 1.82
N LEU A 62 2.41 1.45 2.30
CA LEU A 62 1.01 1.41 1.87
C LEU A 62 0.17 2.25 2.83
N PRO A 63 -0.57 3.28 2.34
CA PRO A 63 -1.43 4.06 3.22
C PRO A 63 -2.61 3.21 3.69
N ILE A 64 -2.77 3.10 5.00
CA ILE A 64 -3.83 2.29 5.60
C ILE A 64 -4.75 3.09 6.50
N GLY A 65 -4.76 4.42 6.33
CA GLY A 65 -5.64 5.28 7.10
C GLY A 65 -7.10 5.20 6.68
N SER A 66 -7.38 4.66 5.49
CA SER A 66 -8.76 4.51 5.02
C SER A 66 -9.34 3.20 5.54
N ASN A 67 -10.45 3.26 6.25
CA ASN A 67 -11.12 2.07 6.73
C ASN A 67 -11.64 1.20 5.59
N ARG A 68 -11.99 1.83 4.47
CA ARG A 68 -12.47 1.08 3.30
C ARG A 68 -11.41 0.18 2.73
N LEU A 69 -10.14 0.60 2.81
CA LEU A 69 -9.04 -0.26 2.39
C LEU A 69 -8.63 -1.21 3.50
N TYR A 70 -8.39 -0.67 4.69
CA TYR A 70 -7.84 -1.45 5.80
C TYR A 70 -8.72 -2.64 6.19
N SER A 71 -10.04 -2.46 6.17
CA SER A 71 -10.97 -3.51 6.52
C SER A 71 -10.97 -4.69 5.54
N LYS A 72 -10.42 -4.48 4.34
CA LYS A 72 -10.36 -5.52 3.31
C LYS A 72 -9.03 -6.23 3.25
N LEU A 73 -8.03 -5.74 3.98
CA LEU A 73 -6.71 -6.37 3.99
C LEU A 73 -6.72 -7.62 4.88
N PRO A 74 -5.91 -8.64 4.53
CA PRO A 74 -5.84 -9.85 5.36
C PRO A 74 -5.27 -9.55 6.74
N VAL A 75 -5.72 -10.28 7.76
CA VAL A 75 -5.30 -10.06 9.14
C VAL A 75 -4.64 -11.29 9.75
N ASP A 76 -4.59 -12.38 9.03
CA ASP A 76 -4.10 -13.67 9.55
C ASP A 76 -2.61 -13.85 9.35
N LYS A 77 -2.11 -13.62 8.16
CA LYS A 77 -0.71 -13.86 7.82
C LYS A 77 -0.34 -13.06 6.58
N LEU A 78 0.92 -13.15 6.18
CA LEU A 78 1.41 -12.49 4.98
C LEU A 78 0.72 -13.03 3.72
N HIS A 79 0.27 -12.15 2.87
CA HIS A 79 -0.35 -12.49 1.59
C HIS A 79 0.10 -11.51 0.51
N THR A 80 0.17 -11.99 -0.73
CA THR A 80 0.30 -11.11 -1.89
C THR A 80 -1.10 -10.69 -2.29
N VAL A 81 -1.34 -9.39 -2.35
CA VAL A 81 -2.65 -8.84 -2.63
C VAL A 81 -2.61 -7.88 -3.80
N ASP A 82 -3.69 -7.89 -4.58
CA ASP A 82 -3.92 -6.96 -5.67
C ASP A 82 -4.91 -5.92 -5.15
N ILE A 83 -4.51 -4.66 -5.14
CA ILE A 83 -5.34 -3.58 -4.60
C ILE A 83 -5.61 -2.57 -5.72
N GLN A 84 -6.88 -2.29 -5.96
CA GLN A 84 -7.27 -1.30 -6.94
C GLN A 84 -8.22 -0.29 -6.31
N MET A 85 -7.87 1.00 -6.41
CA MET A 85 -8.76 2.07 -5.96
C MET A 85 -9.82 2.31 -7.02
N THR A 86 -11.08 2.41 -6.60
CA THR A 86 -12.21 2.70 -7.49
C THR A 86 -12.92 3.95 -6.99
N GLY A 87 -13.55 4.67 -7.90
CA GLY A 87 -14.28 5.89 -7.55
C GLY A 87 -13.34 7.07 -7.28
N THR A 88 -13.92 8.17 -6.88
CA THR A 88 -13.17 9.40 -6.58
C THR A 88 -13.83 10.14 -5.42
N GLY A 89 -13.04 10.92 -4.71
CA GLY A 89 -13.55 11.76 -3.63
C GLY A 89 -14.26 10.94 -2.56
N MET A 90 -15.49 11.30 -2.25
CA MET A 90 -16.27 10.62 -1.22
C MET A 90 -16.74 9.24 -1.65
N ASP A 91 -16.71 8.95 -2.94
CA ASP A 91 -17.10 7.65 -3.48
C ASP A 91 -15.89 6.71 -3.65
N THR A 92 -14.74 7.11 -3.13
CA THR A 92 -13.53 6.28 -3.22
C THR A 92 -13.73 4.97 -2.47
N ASP A 93 -13.41 3.88 -3.13
CA ASP A 93 -13.45 2.55 -2.54
C ASP A 93 -12.24 1.77 -3.05
N TYR A 94 -12.08 0.55 -2.57
CA TYR A 94 -10.95 -0.28 -2.94
C TYR A 94 -11.41 -1.70 -3.19
N GLN A 95 -10.82 -2.33 -4.18
CA GLN A 95 -10.98 -3.76 -4.42
C GLN A 95 -9.69 -4.44 -4.00
N VAL A 96 -9.79 -5.45 -3.15
CA VAL A 96 -8.64 -6.19 -2.65
C VAL A 96 -8.83 -7.65 -2.99
N LYS A 97 -7.87 -8.21 -3.72
CA LYS A 97 -7.91 -9.59 -4.12
C LYS A 97 -6.65 -10.29 -3.64
N ILE A 98 -6.81 -11.36 -2.90
CA ILE A 98 -5.66 -12.14 -2.41
C ILE A 98 -5.20 -13.06 -3.53
N LEU A 99 -3.92 -12.92 -3.91
CA LEU A 99 -3.34 -13.72 -4.99
C LEU A 99 -2.63 -14.96 -4.46
N LYS A 100 -2.04 -14.87 -3.26
CA LYS A 100 -1.34 -15.99 -2.66
C LYS A 100 -1.55 -16.08 -1.17
#